data_b9f813bf61003ebfebc480e434c0286a
#
_entry.id   b9f813bf61003ebfebc480e434c0286a
#
_cell.length_a   1.000
_cell.length_b   1.000
_cell.length_c   1.000
_cell.angle_alpha   90.00
_cell.angle_beta   90.00
_cell.angle_gamma   90.00
#
_symmetry.space_group_name_H-M   'P 1'
#
loop_
_entity.id
_entity.type
_entity.pdbx_description
1 polymer ?
#
loop_
_entity_poly.entity_id
_entity_poly.type
_entity_poly.pdbx_seq_one_letter_code
_entity_poly.pdbx_strand_id
1 'polypeptide(L)'
;MPVLRTVIQDTHKKLEAAGIPDARLEAEVLVMNVMRMARQSIFAEQDTEVSEQQQASLDEFLERRYSREPLAYILGQREFYGISV
;
A
#
# COMPACT_ATOMS: atom_id res chain seq x y z
N MET A 1 5.88 -11.21 12.83
CA MET A 1 5.23 -10.13 12.09
C MET A 1 5.41 -10.36 10.59
N PRO A 2 4.44 -9.95 9.76
CA PRO A 2 4.60 -10.10 8.32
C PRO A 2 5.72 -9.21 7.81
N VAL A 3 6.32 -9.61 6.71
CA VAL A 3 7.35 -8.82 6.05
C VAL A 3 6.77 -8.13 4.82
N LEU A 4 7.46 -7.12 4.31
CA LEU A 4 7.02 -6.33 3.18
C LEU A 4 6.59 -7.18 1.99
N ARG A 5 7.38 -8.18 1.64
CA ARG A 5 7.06 -9.05 0.49
C ARG A 5 5.67 -9.64 0.62
N THR A 6 5.36 -10.19 1.79
CA THR A 6 4.06 -10.82 2.06
C THR A 6 2.94 -9.79 2.06
N VAL A 7 3.17 -8.64 2.67
CA VAL A 7 2.16 -7.58 2.76
C VAL A 7 1.81 -7.04 1.39
N ILE A 8 2.81 -6.81 0.54
CA ILE A 8 2.56 -6.34 -0.83
C ILE A 8 1.74 -7.36 -1.61
N GLN A 9 2.08 -8.63 -1.51
CA GLN A 9 1.36 -9.70 -2.20
C GLN A 9 -0.08 -9.80 -1.72
N ASP A 10 -0.28 -9.77 -0.41
CA ASP A 10 -1.62 -9.82 0.17
C ASP A 10 -2.47 -8.63 -0.25
N THR A 11 -1.88 -7.43 -0.23
CA THR A 11 -2.57 -6.22 -0.62
C THR A 11 -2.97 -6.29 -2.09
N HIS A 12 -2.06 -6.76 -2.95
CA HIS A 12 -2.34 -6.94 -4.36
C HIS A 12 -3.53 -7.89 -4.57
N LYS A 13 -3.51 -9.03 -3.89
CA LYS A 13 -4.58 -10.02 -4.02
C LYS A 13 -5.93 -9.47 -3.56
N LYS A 14 -5.93 -8.73 -2.45
CA LYS A 14 -7.16 -8.14 -1.92
C LYS A 14 -7.75 -7.12 -2.87
N LEU A 15 -6.92 -6.26 -3.44
CA LEU A 15 -7.38 -5.26 -4.40
C LEU A 15 -7.87 -5.92 -5.68
N GLU A 16 -7.18 -6.94 -6.15
CA GLU A 16 -7.57 -7.66 -7.34
C GLU A 16 -8.92 -8.36 -7.14
N ALA A 17 -9.10 -8.99 -5.97
CA ALA A 17 -10.36 -9.65 -5.64
C ALA A 17 -11.52 -8.66 -5.54
N ALA A 18 -11.24 -7.42 -5.19
CA ALA A 18 -12.24 -6.36 -5.13
C ALA A 18 -12.53 -5.74 -6.51
N GLY A 19 -11.86 -6.20 -7.56
CA GLY A 19 -12.07 -5.69 -8.90
C GLY A 19 -11.43 -4.33 -9.16
N ILE A 20 -10.42 -3.98 -8.38
CA ILE A 20 -9.74 -2.70 -8.54
C ILE A 20 -8.75 -2.82 -9.71
N PRO A 21 -8.85 -1.96 -10.74
CA PRO A 21 -7.86 -1.97 -11.82
C PRO A 21 -6.50 -1.51 -11.29
N ASP A 22 -5.44 -1.98 -11.94
CA ASP A 22 -4.07 -1.68 -11.54
C ASP A 22 -3.78 -2.07 -10.08
N ALA A 23 -4.36 -3.18 -9.64
CA ALA A 23 -4.25 -3.63 -8.25
C ALA A 23 -2.80 -3.72 -7.77
N ARG A 24 -1.90 -4.20 -8.63
CA ARG A 24 -0.50 -4.33 -8.27
C ARG A 24 0.14 -2.96 -8.01
N LEU A 25 -0.10 -2.01 -8.89
CA LEU A 25 0.46 -0.67 -8.73
C LEU A 25 -0.11 0.01 -7.50
N GLU A 26 -1.41 -0.11 -7.28
CA GLU A 26 -2.04 0.49 -6.11
C GLU A 26 -1.55 -0.14 -4.82
N ALA A 27 -1.33 -1.45 -4.81
CA ALA A 27 -0.76 -2.12 -3.64
C ALA A 27 0.60 -1.54 -3.29
N GLU A 28 1.45 -1.33 -4.29
CA GLU A 28 2.77 -0.74 -4.07
C GLU A 28 2.66 0.67 -3.52
N VAL A 29 1.79 1.48 -4.09
CA VAL A 29 1.62 2.87 -3.65
C VAL A 29 1.11 2.94 -2.21
N LEU A 30 0.14 2.12 -1.86
CA LEU A 30 -0.40 2.10 -0.50
C LEU A 30 0.67 1.67 0.51
N VAL A 31 1.43 0.64 0.17
CA VAL A 31 2.48 0.15 1.07
C VAL A 31 3.60 1.19 1.21
N MET A 32 3.98 1.84 0.11
CA MET A 32 4.97 2.92 0.17
C MET A 32 4.54 4.01 1.15
N ASN A 33 3.28 4.39 1.11
CA ASN A 33 2.75 5.42 2.01
C ASN A 33 2.75 4.97 3.46
N VAL A 34 2.31 3.76 3.72
CA VAL A 34 2.26 3.23 5.08
C VAL A 34 3.66 3.11 5.68
N MET A 35 4.60 2.60 4.89
CA MET A 35 5.97 2.37 5.35
C MET A 35 6.83 3.61 5.27
N ARG A 36 6.38 4.64 4.57
CA ARG A 36 7.14 5.86 4.29
C ARG A 36 8.46 5.54 3.60
N MET A 37 8.38 4.70 2.59
CA MET A 37 9.54 4.23 1.83
C MET A 37 9.33 4.52 0.35
N ALA A 38 10.43 4.84 -0.34
CA ALA A 38 10.40 4.98 -1.78
C ALA A 38 10.20 3.61 -2.41
N ARG A 39 9.73 3.60 -3.66
CA ARG A 39 9.45 2.34 -4.38
C ARG A 39 10.67 1.43 -4.43
N GLN A 40 11.82 1.99 -4.77
CA GLN A 40 13.05 1.20 -4.83
C GLN A 40 13.42 0.59 -3.49
N SER A 41 13.10 1.29 -2.40
CA SER A 41 13.40 0.79 -1.06
C SER A 41 12.51 -0.38 -0.68
N ILE A 42 11.23 -0.34 -1.02
CA ILE A 42 10.35 -1.47 -0.69
C ILE A 42 10.72 -2.73 -1.46
N PHE A 43 11.30 -2.60 -2.64
CA PHE A 43 11.78 -3.76 -3.39
C PHE A 43 13.14 -4.23 -2.91
N ALA A 44 13.98 -3.31 -2.44
CA ALA A 44 15.32 -3.66 -1.95
C ALA A 44 15.27 -4.28 -0.54
N GLU A 45 14.27 -3.91 0.25
CA GLU A 45 14.17 -4.29 1.66
C GLU A 45 12.92 -5.11 1.96
N GLN A 46 12.68 -6.13 1.14
CA GLN A 46 11.46 -6.92 1.22
C GLN A 46 11.34 -7.77 2.49
N ASP A 47 12.41 -7.91 3.23
CA ASP A 47 12.40 -8.63 4.50
C ASP A 47 12.10 -7.74 5.69
N THR A 48 11.84 -6.45 5.46
CA THR A 48 11.48 -5.51 6.52
C THR A 48 10.16 -5.93 7.14
N GLU A 49 10.11 -5.97 8.46
CA GLU A 49 8.89 -6.30 9.17
C GLU A 49 7.90 -5.12 9.15
N VAL A 50 6.63 -5.46 8.99
CA VAL A 50 5.54 -4.49 9.01
C VAL A 50 4.90 -4.56 10.40
N SER A 51 4.89 -3.45 11.13
CA SER A 51 4.34 -3.41 12.48
C SER A 51 2.81 -3.54 12.45
N GLU A 52 2.25 -3.85 13.62
CA GLU A 52 0.80 -3.92 13.75
C GLU A 52 0.14 -2.58 13.43
N GLN A 53 0.78 -1.49 13.83
CA GLN A 53 0.27 -0.16 13.58
C GLN A 53 0.30 0.17 12.08
N GLN A 54 1.37 -0.21 11.41
CA GLN A 54 1.46 -0.04 9.96
C GLN A 54 0.42 -0.89 9.24
N GLN A 55 0.24 -2.11 9.67
CA GLN A 55 -0.76 -2.99 9.09
C GLN A 55 -2.17 -2.43 9.29
N ALA A 56 -2.46 -1.89 10.47
CA ALA A 56 -3.76 -1.27 10.74
C ALA A 56 -4.02 -0.08 9.83
N SER A 57 -3.00 0.74 9.58
CA SER A 57 -3.12 1.87 8.66
C SER A 57 -3.41 1.39 7.25
N LEU A 58 -2.72 0.34 6.82
CA LEU A 58 -2.93 -0.24 5.50
C LEU A 58 -4.33 -0.79 5.36
N ASP A 59 -4.81 -1.50 6.38
CA ASP A 59 -6.16 -2.07 6.38
C ASP A 59 -7.21 -0.97 6.26
N GLU A 60 -7.01 0.15 6.93
CA GLU A 60 -7.92 1.30 6.83
C GLU A 60 -7.92 1.85 5.41
N PHE A 61 -6.76 1.99 4.78
CA PHE A 61 -6.69 2.43 3.39
C PHE A 61 -7.43 1.46 2.47
N LEU A 62 -7.28 0.17 2.69
CA LEU A 62 -7.95 -0.85 1.89
C LEU A 62 -9.47 -0.75 2.02
N GLU A 63 -9.98 -0.56 3.24
CA GLU A 63 -11.41 -0.40 3.46
C GLU A 63 -11.98 0.77 2.67
N ARG A 64 -11.27 1.89 2.69
CA ARG A 64 -11.68 3.07 1.94
C ARG A 64 -11.65 2.80 0.44
N ARG A 65 -10.64 2.08 -0.03
CA ARG A 65 -10.54 1.75 -1.45
C ARG A 65 -11.64 0.79 -1.89
N TYR A 66 -12.03 -0.14 -1.03
CA TYR A 66 -13.16 -1.03 -1.32
C TYR A 66 -14.47 -0.24 -1.49
N SER A 67 -14.61 0.87 -0.79
CA SER A 67 -15.76 1.78 -0.94
C SER A 67 -15.65 2.63 -2.19
N ARG A 68 -14.65 2.39 -3.02
CA ARG A 68 -14.40 3.10 -4.27
C ARG A 68 -14.01 4.56 -4.09
N GLU A 69 -13.45 4.92 -2.95
CA GLU A 69 -12.85 6.23 -2.81
C GLU A 69 -11.63 6.32 -3.74
N PRO A 70 -11.46 7.44 -4.46
CA PRO A 70 -10.27 7.61 -5.27
C PRO A 70 -9.00 7.54 -4.43
N LEU A 71 -7.97 6.93 -4.99
CA LEU A 71 -6.71 6.75 -4.28
C LEU A 71 -6.15 8.09 -3.77
N ALA A 72 -6.30 9.14 -4.56
CA ALA A 72 -5.83 10.46 -4.16
C ALA A 72 -6.51 10.97 -2.89
N TYR A 73 -7.78 10.64 -2.69
CA TYR A 73 -8.49 11.00 -1.46
C TYR A 73 -8.03 10.17 -0.27
N ILE A 74 -7.78 8.89 -0.49
CA ILE A 74 -7.33 8.01 0.58
C ILE A 74 -6.00 8.48 1.13
N LEU A 75 -5.09 8.83 0.25
CA LEU A 75 -3.77 9.30 0.64
C LEU A 75 -3.77 10.76 1.07
N GLY A 76 -4.86 11.46 0.75
CA GLY A 76 -5.02 12.85 1.13
C GLY A 76 -3.96 13.74 0.50
N GLN A 77 -3.39 14.64 1.29
CA GLN A 77 -2.37 15.55 0.81
C GLN A 77 -0.96 15.03 1.05
N ARG A 78 -0.85 13.75 1.37
CA ARG A 78 0.45 13.15 1.61
C ARG A 78 1.23 13.05 0.30
N GLU A 79 2.52 13.18 0.41
CA GLU A 79 3.38 13.01 -0.74
C GLU A 79 3.42 11.53 -1.14
N PHE A 80 3.50 11.31 -2.44
CA PHE A 80 3.70 9.96 -2.97
C PHE A 80 5.20 9.72 -3.01
N TYR A 81 5.71 8.90 -2.14
CA TYR A 81 7.13 8.60 -2.10
C TYR A 81 7.59 8.01 -3.43
N GLY A 82 8.59 8.63 -4.02
CA GLY A 82 9.14 8.18 -5.29
C GLY A 82 8.33 8.61 -6.51
N ILE A 83 7.29 9.40 -6.33
CA ILE A 83 6.47 9.93 -7.41
C ILE A 83 6.44 11.44 -7.29
N SER A 84 6.81 12.13 -8.35
CA SER A 84 6.71 13.58 -8.41
C SER A 84 5.26 13.98 -8.62
N VAL A 85 4.83 14.95 -7.87
CA VAL A 85 3.47 15.49 -7.98
C VAL A 85 3.54 16.87 -8.57
#